data_ce2b63ebc7c0b7c2cf2b8dd16f01e71d
#
_entry.id   ce2b63ebc7c0b7c2cf2b8dd16f01e71d
#
_cell.length_a   1.000
_cell.length_b   1.000
_cell.length_c   1.000
_cell.angle_alpha   90.00
_cell.angle_beta   90.00
_cell.angle_gamma   90.00
#
_symmetry.space_group_name_H-M   'P 1'
#
loop_
_entity.id
_entity.type
_entity.pdbx_description
1 polymer ?
#
loop_
_entity_poly.entity_id
_entity_poly.type
_entity_poly.pdbx_seq_one_letter_code
_entity_poly.pdbx_strand_id
1 'polypeptide(L)'
;MGDKILNFFKHLSVTKRVLLGIITLLVIGYIFCLPRQLFHVPYSTVVTDRNGELLGARIASDGQWRFPPRKTTPEKIRQCLITFEDKNFYYHWGVDPLSIGRATYQNLKNKRIVSGGSTLTMQTIRLARNESRTFGEKVIEMILATRLEFRASKEEILSMYVSHAPFGGNVVGLDAASWRYFGHSAEDLSWAESAMLAVLPN
;
A
#
# COMPACT_ATOMS: atom_id res chain seq x y z
N MET A 1 0.71 25.15 33.93
CA MET A 1 0.13 23.98 33.22
C MET A 1 0.73 22.66 33.73
N GLY A 2 2.02 22.62 34.06
CA GLY A 2 2.70 21.44 34.61
C GLY A 2 2.17 20.95 35.93
N ASP A 3 1.87 21.89 36.88
CA ASP A 3 1.42 21.53 38.22
C ASP A 3 0.04 20.87 38.26
N LYS A 4 -0.88 21.25 37.37
CA LYS A 4 -2.20 20.62 37.26
C LYS A 4 -2.10 19.17 36.75
N ILE A 5 -1.19 18.92 35.81
CA ILE A 5 -0.92 17.58 35.27
C ILE A 5 -0.27 16.72 36.37
N LEU A 6 0.72 17.25 37.10
CA LEU A 6 1.41 16.52 38.17
C LEU A 6 0.46 16.15 39.32
N ASN A 7 -0.45 17.05 39.69
CA ASN A 7 -1.48 16.81 40.72
C ASN A 7 -2.52 15.78 40.27
N PHE A 8 -2.92 15.79 38.97
CA PHE A 8 -3.81 14.77 38.42
C PHE A 8 -3.17 13.36 38.53
N PHE A 9 -1.89 13.24 38.19
CA PHE A 9 -1.15 11.97 38.31
C PHE A 9 -1.02 11.48 39.75
N LYS A 10 -0.87 12.38 40.74
CA LYS A 10 -0.78 12.01 42.16
C LYS A 10 -2.05 11.39 42.71
N HIS A 11 -3.23 11.78 42.21
CA HIS A 11 -4.53 11.27 42.66
C HIS A 11 -4.97 9.96 41.99
N LEU A 12 -4.24 9.48 40.97
CA LEU A 12 -4.51 8.21 40.29
C LEU A 12 -3.97 7.02 41.11
N SER A 13 -4.76 5.94 41.21
CA SER A 13 -4.29 4.69 41.79
C SER A 13 -3.08 4.13 40.98
N VAL A 14 -2.25 3.32 41.62
CA VAL A 14 -1.07 2.72 40.98
C VAL A 14 -1.45 2.00 39.68
N THR A 15 -2.53 1.21 39.73
CA THR A 15 -3.04 0.48 38.52
C THR A 15 -3.36 1.43 37.36
N LYS A 16 -4.02 2.57 37.64
CA LYS A 16 -4.34 3.57 36.61
C LYS A 16 -3.09 4.24 36.01
N ARG A 17 -2.06 4.49 36.84
CA ARG A 17 -0.77 5.04 36.36
C ARG A 17 -0.04 4.05 35.43
N VAL A 18 0.01 2.78 35.82
CA VAL A 18 0.62 1.71 35.00
C VAL A 18 -0.13 1.59 33.67
N LEU A 19 -1.47 1.53 33.72
CA LEU A 19 -2.29 1.44 32.51
C LEU A 19 -2.06 2.64 31.59
N LEU A 20 -2.03 3.86 32.13
CA LEU A 20 -1.76 5.06 31.35
C LEU A 20 -0.35 5.05 30.73
N GLY A 21 0.64 4.56 31.48
CA GLY A 21 2.01 4.38 30.97
C GLY A 21 2.05 3.40 29.80
N ILE A 22 1.36 2.25 29.91
CA ILE A 22 1.27 1.26 28.82
C ILE A 22 0.58 1.87 27.59
N ILE A 23 -0.55 2.55 27.76
CA ILE A 23 -1.26 3.22 26.65
C ILE A 23 -0.35 4.25 25.98
N THR A 24 0.35 5.06 26.75
CA THR A 24 1.28 6.06 26.22
C THR A 24 2.40 5.40 25.38
N LEU A 25 2.99 4.31 25.86
CA LEU A 25 4.00 3.55 25.12
C LEU A 25 3.44 2.95 23.84
N LEU A 26 2.23 2.40 23.87
CA LEU A 26 1.56 1.87 22.67
C LEU A 26 1.28 2.97 21.65
N VAL A 27 0.82 4.14 22.08
CA VAL A 27 0.59 5.29 21.18
C VAL A 27 1.90 5.78 20.57
N ILE A 28 2.96 5.91 21.37
CA ILE A 28 4.28 6.29 20.86
C ILE A 28 4.78 5.23 19.87
N GLY A 29 4.69 3.95 20.21
CA GLY A 29 5.04 2.85 19.32
C GLY A 29 4.27 2.91 17.99
N TYR A 30 2.96 3.16 18.03
CA TYR A 30 2.13 3.31 16.84
C TYR A 30 2.53 4.52 15.99
N ILE A 31 2.86 5.67 16.60
CA ILE A 31 3.28 6.87 15.87
C ILE A 31 4.58 6.60 15.10
N PHE A 32 5.49 5.83 15.67
CA PHE A 32 6.82 5.57 15.11
C PHE A 32 6.97 4.21 14.41
N CYS A 33 5.91 3.38 14.33
CA CYS A 33 6.00 2.04 13.74
C CYS A 33 6.25 2.03 12.23
N LEU A 34 5.99 3.14 11.52
CA LEU A 34 6.15 3.23 10.08
C LEU A 34 7.43 3.99 9.72
N PRO A 35 8.37 3.40 8.93
CA PRO A 35 9.60 4.07 8.53
C PRO A 35 9.31 5.31 7.67
N ARG A 36 10.21 6.29 7.70
CA ARG A 36 10.04 7.53 6.91
C ARG A 36 9.94 7.25 5.42
N GLN A 37 10.83 6.43 4.91
CA GLN A 37 10.82 5.94 3.53
C GLN A 37 10.27 4.51 3.55
N LEU A 38 9.19 4.27 2.81
CA LEU A 38 8.51 2.98 2.83
C LEU A 38 9.21 1.95 1.93
N PHE A 39 9.73 2.38 0.78
CA PHE A 39 10.39 1.52 -0.20
C PHE A 39 11.87 1.86 -0.31
N HIS A 40 12.72 0.86 -0.08
CA HIS A 40 14.18 0.92 -0.23
C HIS A 40 14.60 -0.08 -1.30
N VAL A 41 14.28 0.22 -2.56
CA VAL A 41 14.50 -0.67 -3.71
C VAL A 41 15.27 0.05 -4.81
N PRO A 42 16.12 -0.65 -5.58
CA PRO A 42 16.78 -0.06 -6.74
C PRO A 42 15.79 0.18 -7.88
N TYR A 43 16.05 1.22 -8.66
CA TYR A 43 15.27 1.56 -9.84
C TYR A 43 16.08 1.38 -11.11
N SER A 44 15.39 1.08 -12.21
CA SER A 44 15.94 1.07 -13.56
C SER A 44 16.40 2.46 -13.95
N THR A 45 17.51 2.54 -14.70
CA THR A 45 17.89 3.79 -15.37
C THR A 45 17.01 3.92 -16.62
N VAL A 46 16.28 5.00 -16.72
CA VAL A 46 15.35 5.27 -17.82
C VAL A 46 15.83 6.51 -18.58
N VAL A 47 15.87 6.43 -19.89
CA VAL A 47 16.20 7.54 -20.78
C VAL A 47 14.97 7.83 -21.63
N THR A 48 14.49 9.07 -21.57
CA THR A 48 13.35 9.55 -22.32
C THR A 48 13.77 10.71 -23.23
N ASP A 49 13.00 10.93 -24.28
CA ASP A 49 13.11 12.14 -25.08
C ASP A 49 12.51 13.36 -24.33
N ARG A 50 12.53 14.54 -24.98
CA ARG A 50 11.96 15.77 -24.42
C ARG A 50 10.44 15.73 -24.23
N ASN A 51 9.74 14.81 -24.88
CA ASN A 51 8.29 14.63 -24.79
C ASN A 51 7.90 13.55 -23.76
N GLY A 52 8.90 12.86 -23.16
CA GLY A 52 8.66 11.79 -22.20
C GLY A 52 8.59 10.39 -22.83
N GLU A 53 8.81 10.27 -24.14
CA GLU A 53 8.84 8.98 -24.84
C GLU A 53 10.09 8.18 -24.46
N LEU A 54 9.92 6.89 -24.23
CA LEU A 54 11.01 6.00 -23.83
C LEU A 54 11.99 5.77 -24.98
N LEU A 55 13.22 6.23 -24.82
CA LEU A 55 14.33 5.94 -25.74
C LEU A 55 15.07 4.66 -25.36
N GLY A 56 15.09 4.32 -24.08
CA GLY A 56 15.71 3.11 -23.58
C GLY A 56 15.70 3.02 -22.08
N ALA A 57 15.90 1.81 -21.57
CA ALA A 57 16.00 1.58 -20.13
C ALA A 57 17.05 0.49 -19.85
N ARG A 58 17.71 0.61 -18.69
CA ARG A 58 18.59 -0.40 -18.13
C ARG A 58 17.95 -1.00 -16.89
N ILE A 59 17.92 -2.33 -16.83
CA ILE A 59 17.36 -3.08 -15.70
C ILE A 59 18.02 -2.67 -14.37
N ALA A 60 17.27 -2.65 -13.28
CA ALA A 60 17.77 -2.35 -11.94
C ALA A 60 18.75 -3.43 -11.46
N SER A 61 19.55 -3.11 -10.45
CA SER A 61 20.61 -3.99 -9.93
C SER A 61 20.09 -5.30 -9.32
N ASP A 62 18.81 -5.36 -8.95
CA ASP A 62 18.13 -6.55 -8.45
C ASP A 62 17.44 -7.38 -9.57
N GLY A 63 17.70 -7.06 -10.83
CA GLY A 63 17.14 -7.77 -11.98
C GLY A 63 15.67 -7.46 -12.26
N GLN A 64 15.10 -6.42 -11.64
CA GLN A 64 13.73 -6.00 -11.89
C GLN A 64 13.67 -4.82 -12.87
N TRP A 65 12.70 -4.84 -13.77
CA TRP A 65 12.29 -3.66 -14.52
C TRP A 65 11.38 -2.82 -13.62
N ARG A 66 11.95 -1.84 -12.94
CA ARG A 66 11.25 -0.96 -12.01
C ARG A 66 11.64 0.48 -12.32
N PHE A 67 10.76 1.19 -13.00
CA PHE A 67 10.97 2.59 -13.33
C PHE A 67 10.85 3.47 -12.08
N PRO A 68 11.41 4.70 -12.09
CA PRO A 68 11.26 5.63 -10.97
C PRO A 68 9.80 5.81 -10.57
N PRO A 69 9.50 6.01 -9.26
CA PRO A 69 8.13 6.05 -8.78
C PRO A 69 7.38 7.26 -9.32
N ARG A 70 6.11 7.05 -9.64
CA ARG A 70 5.18 8.08 -10.07
C ARG A 70 4.74 8.96 -8.90
N LYS A 71 4.32 10.19 -9.21
CA LYS A 71 3.66 11.09 -8.24
C LYS A 71 2.15 10.98 -8.29
N THR A 72 1.59 10.60 -9.43
CA THR A 72 0.15 10.52 -9.70
C THR A 72 -0.19 9.23 -10.41
N THR A 73 -1.43 8.79 -10.29
CA THR A 73 -1.94 7.59 -10.98
C THR A 73 -2.90 8.01 -12.09
N PRO A 74 -2.69 7.58 -13.36
CA PRO A 74 -3.61 7.90 -14.45
C PRO A 74 -5.04 7.43 -14.15
N GLU A 75 -6.02 8.22 -14.60
CA GLU A 75 -7.42 8.04 -14.23
C GLU A 75 -7.98 6.65 -14.55
N LYS A 76 -7.71 6.15 -15.75
CA LYS A 76 -8.28 4.88 -16.21
C LYS A 76 -7.80 3.70 -15.35
N ILE A 77 -6.49 3.59 -15.11
CA ILE A 77 -5.95 2.52 -14.26
C ILE A 77 -6.37 2.69 -12.79
N ARG A 78 -6.48 3.93 -12.30
CA ARG A 78 -7.00 4.24 -10.98
C ARG A 78 -8.39 3.66 -10.79
N GLN A 79 -9.32 3.94 -11.71
CA GLN A 79 -10.68 3.41 -11.64
C GLN A 79 -10.73 1.88 -11.75
N CYS A 80 -9.92 1.30 -12.64
CA CYS A 80 -9.85 -0.16 -12.78
C CYS A 80 -9.34 -0.83 -11.50
N LEU A 81 -8.25 -0.33 -10.91
CA LEU A 81 -7.69 -0.86 -9.67
C LEU A 81 -8.67 -0.75 -8.49
N ILE A 82 -9.28 0.41 -8.30
CA ILE A 82 -10.25 0.61 -7.22
C ILE A 82 -11.47 -0.31 -7.41
N THR A 83 -11.97 -0.43 -8.62
CA THR A 83 -13.12 -1.29 -8.90
C THR A 83 -12.81 -2.76 -8.69
N PHE A 84 -11.61 -3.21 -9.01
CA PHE A 84 -11.20 -4.60 -8.92
C PHE A 84 -10.72 -4.99 -7.52
N GLU A 85 -9.80 -4.20 -6.95
CA GLU A 85 -9.10 -4.54 -5.71
C GLU A 85 -9.81 -4.03 -4.46
N ASP A 86 -10.36 -2.80 -4.50
CA ASP A 86 -10.78 -2.10 -3.29
C ASP A 86 -11.87 -1.05 -3.55
N LYS A 87 -13.11 -1.50 -3.77
CA LYS A 87 -14.25 -0.63 -4.13
C LYS A 87 -14.51 0.49 -3.12
N ASN A 88 -14.14 0.28 -1.86
CA ASN A 88 -14.34 1.22 -0.78
C ASN A 88 -13.08 2.04 -0.46
N PHE A 89 -12.07 2.04 -1.34
CA PHE A 89 -10.76 2.64 -1.10
C PHE A 89 -10.81 4.02 -0.48
N TYR A 90 -11.68 4.90 -0.96
CA TYR A 90 -11.79 6.27 -0.45
C TYR A 90 -12.56 6.42 0.87
N TYR A 91 -13.22 5.36 1.36
CA TYR A 91 -14.13 5.43 2.50
C TYR A 91 -13.59 4.77 3.76
N HIS A 92 -12.55 3.94 3.68
CA HIS A 92 -11.95 3.30 4.84
C HIS A 92 -10.59 3.92 5.22
N TRP A 93 -10.14 3.63 6.42
CA TRP A 93 -8.89 4.13 6.99
C TRP A 93 -7.80 3.04 6.98
N GLY A 94 -7.48 2.53 5.81
CA GLY A 94 -6.44 1.52 5.58
C GLY A 94 -6.92 0.07 5.72
N VAL A 95 -7.99 -0.17 6.45
CA VAL A 95 -8.63 -1.48 6.62
C VAL A 95 -10.12 -1.33 6.36
N ASP A 96 -10.72 -2.26 5.64
CA ASP A 96 -12.17 -2.35 5.43
C ASP A 96 -12.74 -3.55 6.21
N PRO A 97 -13.31 -3.34 7.42
CA PRO A 97 -13.86 -4.42 8.24
C PRO A 97 -15.03 -5.16 7.54
N LEU A 98 -15.81 -4.46 6.72
CA LEU A 98 -16.93 -5.07 5.99
C LEU A 98 -16.42 -6.04 4.92
N SER A 99 -15.39 -5.64 4.18
CA SER A 99 -14.76 -6.51 3.18
C SER A 99 -14.06 -7.71 3.84
N ILE A 100 -13.42 -7.53 4.99
CA ILE A 100 -12.84 -8.65 5.76
C ILE A 100 -13.94 -9.61 6.24
N GLY A 101 -15.03 -9.09 6.81
CA GLY A 101 -16.16 -9.88 7.29
C GLY A 101 -16.81 -10.68 6.15
N ARG A 102 -17.05 -10.02 5.00
CA ARG A 102 -17.56 -10.68 3.79
C ARG A 102 -16.64 -11.79 3.29
N ALA A 103 -15.33 -11.50 3.16
CA ALA A 103 -14.35 -12.48 2.70
C ALA A 103 -14.26 -13.67 3.66
N THR A 104 -14.24 -13.43 4.96
CA THR A 104 -14.24 -14.49 5.98
C THR A 104 -15.46 -15.38 5.87
N TYR A 105 -16.67 -14.79 5.78
CA TYR A 105 -17.92 -15.55 5.60
C TYR A 105 -17.90 -16.40 4.32
N GLN A 106 -17.48 -15.81 3.18
CA GLN A 106 -17.42 -16.51 1.90
C GLN A 106 -16.42 -17.67 1.93
N ASN A 107 -15.25 -17.47 2.53
CA ASN A 107 -14.21 -18.48 2.62
C ASN A 107 -14.62 -19.64 3.54
N LEU A 108 -15.28 -19.36 4.67
CA LEU A 108 -15.84 -20.39 5.56
C LEU A 108 -16.95 -21.18 4.87
N LYS A 109 -17.88 -20.49 4.21
CA LYS A 109 -19.00 -21.14 3.50
C LYS A 109 -18.50 -22.06 2.39
N ASN A 110 -17.48 -21.65 1.65
CA ASN A 110 -16.96 -22.42 0.51
C ASN A 110 -15.82 -23.37 0.92
N LYS A 111 -15.41 -23.42 2.19
CA LYS A 111 -14.28 -24.21 2.73
C LYS A 111 -12.97 -24.05 1.94
N ARG A 112 -12.81 -22.92 1.26
CA ARG A 112 -11.61 -22.56 0.48
C ARG A 112 -11.52 -21.03 0.37
N ILE A 113 -10.32 -20.53 0.05
CA ILE A 113 -10.14 -19.09 -0.17
C ILE A 113 -10.74 -18.74 -1.55
N VAL A 114 -11.85 -18.01 -1.54
CA VAL A 114 -12.55 -17.54 -2.75
C VAL A 114 -12.63 -16.01 -2.80
N SER A 115 -12.31 -15.32 -1.70
CA SER A 115 -12.38 -13.86 -1.62
C SER A 115 -11.28 -13.32 -0.71
N GLY A 116 -10.65 -12.23 -1.13
CA GLY A 116 -9.71 -11.44 -0.33
C GLY A 116 -10.40 -10.27 0.37
N GLY A 117 -9.96 -9.96 1.57
CA GLY A 117 -10.41 -8.78 2.32
C GLY A 117 -9.27 -7.76 2.54
N SER A 118 -8.21 -7.80 1.72
CA SER A 118 -7.10 -6.85 1.82
C SER A 118 -7.42 -5.61 1.00
N THR A 119 -7.20 -4.44 1.59
CA THR A 119 -7.32 -3.15 0.91
C THR A 119 -6.06 -2.84 0.08
N LEU A 120 -6.12 -1.86 -0.82
CA LEU A 120 -4.95 -1.35 -1.55
C LEU A 120 -3.88 -0.81 -0.59
N THR A 121 -4.29 -0.17 0.52
CA THR A 121 -3.37 0.30 1.56
C THR A 121 -2.62 -0.84 2.24
N MET A 122 -3.32 -1.93 2.59
CA MET A 122 -2.69 -3.13 3.15
C MET A 122 -1.74 -3.79 2.15
N GLN A 123 -2.11 -3.84 0.88
CA GLN A 123 -1.27 -4.37 -0.19
C GLN A 123 0.00 -3.51 -0.38
N THR A 124 -0.11 -2.17 -0.30
CA THR A 124 1.04 -1.26 -0.34
C THR A 124 2.02 -1.54 0.79
N ILE A 125 1.53 -1.74 2.02
CA ILE A 125 2.37 -2.13 3.16
C ILE A 125 3.03 -3.49 2.91
N ARG A 126 2.31 -4.47 2.42
CA ARG A 126 2.84 -5.79 2.09
C ARG A 126 3.98 -5.72 1.09
N LEU A 127 3.82 -4.94 0.01
CA LEU A 127 4.87 -4.73 -1.00
C LEU A 127 6.13 -4.11 -0.40
N ALA A 128 5.96 -3.18 0.55
CA ALA A 128 7.09 -2.53 1.21
C ALA A 128 7.82 -3.44 2.20
N ARG A 129 7.10 -4.32 2.89
CA ARG A 129 7.66 -5.24 3.88
C ARG A 129 8.29 -6.47 3.25
N ASN A 130 7.73 -6.96 2.14
CA ASN A 130 8.19 -8.14 1.42
C ASN A 130 8.38 -9.40 2.31
N GLU A 131 7.50 -9.56 3.33
CA GLU A 131 7.54 -10.66 4.28
C GLU A 131 6.63 -11.81 3.86
N SER A 132 6.86 -12.99 4.43
CA SER A 132 6.05 -14.18 4.17
C SER A 132 4.61 -14.02 4.68
N ARG A 133 3.63 -14.57 3.94
CA ARG A 133 2.20 -14.48 4.28
C ARG A 133 1.85 -15.34 5.50
N THR A 134 1.87 -14.74 6.68
CA THR A 134 1.40 -15.36 7.93
C THR A 134 0.22 -14.58 8.51
N PHE A 135 -0.50 -15.20 9.45
CA PHE A 135 -1.58 -14.49 10.16
C PHE A 135 -1.04 -13.30 10.98
N GLY A 136 0.11 -13.48 11.63
CA GLY A 136 0.75 -12.40 12.39
C GLY A 136 1.14 -11.23 11.49
N GLU A 137 1.72 -11.51 10.31
CA GLU A 137 2.06 -10.49 9.33
C GLU A 137 0.82 -9.75 8.82
N LYS A 138 -0.31 -10.47 8.65
CA LYS A 138 -1.58 -9.85 8.30
C LYS A 138 -2.06 -8.81 9.33
N VAL A 139 -1.89 -9.09 10.62
CA VAL A 139 -2.22 -8.13 11.70
C VAL A 139 -1.28 -6.93 11.65
N ILE A 140 0.01 -7.15 11.42
CA ILE A 140 0.99 -6.06 11.25
C ILE A 140 0.64 -5.20 10.04
N GLU A 141 0.31 -5.81 8.89
CA GLU A 141 -0.15 -5.09 7.69
C GLU A 141 -1.35 -4.18 8.02
N MET A 142 -2.34 -4.67 8.77
CA MET A 142 -3.51 -3.89 9.17
C MET A 142 -3.12 -2.68 10.02
N ILE A 143 -2.28 -2.86 11.04
CA ILE A 143 -1.81 -1.77 11.91
C ILE A 143 -1.04 -0.73 11.09
N LEU A 144 -0.09 -1.17 10.27
CA LEU A 144 0.72 -0.28 9.45
C LEU A 144 -0.11 0.42 8.35
N ALA A 145 -1.13 -0.24 7.81
CA ALA A 145 -2.05 0.35 6.85
C ALA A 145 -2.83 1.52 7.45
N THR A 146 -3.39 1.36 8.66
CA THR A 146 -4.03 2.49 9.35
C THR A 146 -3.05 3.63 9.61
N ARG A 147 -1.80 3.32 9.99
CA ARG A 147 -0.77 4.34 10.22
C ARG A 147 -0.36 5.06 8.93
N LEU A 148 -0.35 4.35 7.80
CA LEU A 148 -0.05 4.94 6.49
C LEU A 148 -1.12 5.96 6.07
N GLU A 149 -2.40 5.67 6.30
CA GLU A 149 -3.51 6.59 6.02
C GLU A 149 -3.45 7.90 6.82
N PHE A 150 -2.86 7.88 8.02
CA PHE A 150 -2.61 9.11 8.78
C PHE A 150 -1.40 9.92 8.25
N ARG A 151 -0.56 9.33 7.40
CA ARG A 151 0.67 9.95 6.92
C ARG A 151 0.61 10.36 5.45
N ALA A 152 -0.16 9.66 4.65
CA ALA A 152 -0.23 9.83 3.21
C ALA A 152 -1.70 9.93 2.76
N SER A 153 -1.95 10.75 1.76
CA SER A 153 -3.24 10.84 1.10
C SER A 153 -3.55 9.57 0.30
N LYS A 154 -4.82 9.35 -0.02
CA LYS A 154 -5.27 8.24 -0.87
C LYS A 154 -4.55 8.21 -2.23
N GLU A 155 -4.33 9.36 -2.83
CA GLU A 155 -3.61 9.48 -4.11
C GLU A 155 -2.13 9.08 -3.97
N GLU A 156 -1.47 9.47 -2.88
CA GLU A 156 -0.10 9.06 -2.61
C GLU A 156 0.01 7.56 -2.35
N ILE A 157 -0.94 6.97 -1.60
CA ILE A 157 -0.99 5.53 -1.34
C ILE A 157 -1.17 4.75 -2.66
N LEU A 158 -2.11 5.20 -3.50
CA LEU A 158 -2.34 4.57 -4.81
C LEU A 158 -1.11 4.70 -5.71
N SER A 159 -0.47 5.86 -5.73
CA SER A 159 0.77 6.10 -6.47
C SER A 159 1.90 5.19 -5.99
N MET A 160 2.06 5.00 -4.69
CA MET A 160 3.01 4.03 -4.12
C MET A 160 2.68 2.61 -4.55
N TYR A 161 1.40 2.21 -4.51
CA TYR A 161 0.97 0.89 -4.97
C TYR A 161 1.32 0.65 -6.43
N VAL A 162 0.86 1.52 -7.34
CA VAL A 162 1.10 1.32 -8.79
C VAL A 162 2.57 1.39 -9.18
N SER A 163 3.40 2.10 -8.40
CA SER A 163 4.84 2.18 -8.65
C SER A 163 5.61 0.94 -8.21
N HIS A 164 5.04 0.11 -7.32
CA HIS A 164 5.76 -1.02 -6.72
C HIS A 164 5.03 -2.37 -6.87
N ALA A 165 3.81 -2.38 -7.38
CA ALA A 165 3.07 -3.61 -7.63
C ALA A 165 3.78 -4.46 -8.70
N PRO A 166 3.83 -5.81 -8.54
CA PRO A 166 4.36 -6.71 -9.54
C PRO A 166 3.33 -6.91 -10.66
N PHE A 167 3.74 -6.72 -11.89
CA PHE A 167 2.88 -6.91 -13.07
C PHE A 167 3.24 -8.17 -13.86
N GLY A 168 3.99 -9.08 -13.27
CA GLY A 168 4.37 -10.38 -13.86
C GLY A 168 5.85 -10.45 -14.22
N GLY A 169 6.43 -11.65 -14.10
CA GLY A 169 7.85 -11.89 -14.30
C GLY A 169 8.71 -10.97 -13.44
N ASN A 170 9.63 -10.25 -14.08
CA ASN A 170 10.49 -9.25 -13.42
C ASN A 170 10.04 -7.79 -13.69
N VAL A 171 8.76 -7.56 -13.99
CA VAL A 171 8.20 -6.23 -14.25
C VAL A 171 7.51 -5.72 -12.99
N VAL A 172 7.99 -4.60 -12.46
CA VAL A 172 7.48 -3.95 -11.26
C VAL A 172 7.15 -2.49 -11.57
N GLY A 173 5.95 -2.09 -11.21
CA GLY A 173 5.45 -0.74 -11.43
C GLY A 173 4.76 -0.56 -12.78
N LEU A 174 3.78 0.34 -12.76
CA LEU A 174 2.88 0.61 -13.87
C LEU A 174 3.60 1.09 -15.13
N ASP A 175 4.58 1.98 -14.99
CA ASP A 175 5.31 2.53 -16.15
C ASP A 175 6.11 1.45 -16.85
N ALA A 176 6.83 0.62 -16.09
CA ALA A 176 7.55 -0.50 -16.68
C ALA A 176 6.60 -1.50 -17.35
N ALA A 177 5.43 -1.75 -16.75
CA ALA A 177 4.42 -2.64 -17.31
C ALA A 177 3.81 -2.07 -18.60
N SER A 178 3.44 -0.78 -18.62
CA SER A 178 2.89 -0.13 -19.80
C SER A 178 3.84 -0.21 -20.99
N TRP A 179 5.08 0.19 -20.81
CA TRP A 179 6.10 0.10 -21.86
C TRP A 179 6.41 -1.34 -22.27
N ARG A 180 6.45 -2.27 -21.30
CA ARG A 180 6.79 -3.68 -21.61
C ARG A 180 5.70 -4.39 -22.39
N TYR A 181 4.43 -4.14 -22.07
CA TYR A 181 3.31 -4.90 -22.64
C TYR A 181 2.62 -4.19 -23.80
N PHE A 182 2.63 -2.86 -23.81
CA PHE A 182 1.89 -2.07 -24.80
C PHE A 182 2.75 -1.12 -25.62
N GLY A 183 3.97 -0.82 -25.20
CA GLY A 183 4.93 0.00 -25.95
C GLY A 183 4.66 1.50 -25.92
N HIS A 184 3.88 1.99 -24.93
CA HIS A 184 3.59 3.41 -24.78
C HIS A 184 3.47 3.80 -23.30
N SER A 185 3.38 5.11 -23.04
CA SER A 185 3.25 5.68 -21.70
C SER A 185 2.00 5.20 -20.97
N ALA A 186 2.10 5.08 -19.65
CA ALA A 186 0.94 4.76 -18.82
C ALA A 186 -0.18 5.83 -18.85
N GLU A 187 0.13 7.06 -19.27
CA GLU A 187 -0.88 8.10 -19.47
C GLU A 187 -1.80 7.80 -20.67
N ASP A 188 -1.29 7.08 -21.66
CA ASP A 188 -2.00 6.78 -22.91
C ASP A 188 -2.77 5.45 -22.87
N LEU A 189 -2.71 4.72 -21.76
CA LEU A 189 -3.43 3.45 -21.61
C LEU A 189 -4.90 3.59 -21.97
N SER A 190 -5.40 2.68 -22.79
CA SER A 190 -6.82 2.50 -23.04
C SER A 190 -7.51 1.89 -21.81
N TRP A 191 -8.84 1.90 -21.78
CA TRP A 191 -9.61 1.22 -20.74
C TRP A 191 -9.33 -0.29 -20.69
N ALA A 192 -9.17 -0.93 -21.86
CA ALA A 192 -8.90 -2.36 -21.94
C ALA A 192 -7.52 -2.70 -21.36
N GLU A 193 -6.48 -1.96 -21.72
CA GLU A 193 -5.12 -2.13 -21.19
C GLU A 193 -5.07 -1.85 -19.69
N SER A 194 -5.75 -0.80 -19.23
CA SER A 194 -5.88 -0.49 -17.81
C SER A 194 -6.56 -1.62 -17.03
N ALA A 195 -7.63 -2.19 -17.57
CA ALA A 195 -8.31 -3.33 -16.95
C ALA A 195 -7.43 -4.59 -16.93
N MET A 196 -6.67 -4.85 -18.01
CA MET A 196 -5.70 -5.95 -18.03
C MET A 196 -4.63 -5.77 -16.96
N LEU A 197 -4.03 -4.58 -16.86
CA LEU A 197 -3.01 -4.32 -15.84
C LEU A 197 -3.58 -4.39 -14.42
N ALA A 198 -4.82 -3.99 -14.20
CA ALA A 198 -5.42 -4.01 -12.87
C ALA A 198 -5.56 -5.43 -12.27
N VAL A 199 -5.62 -6.47 -13.08
CA VAL A 199 -5.78 -7.86 -12.61
C VAL A 199 -4.44 -8.61 -12.46
N LEU A 200 -3.32 -8.07 -12.97
CA LEU A 200 -2.03 -8.74 -12.95
C LEU A 200 -1.36 -8.82 -11.56
N PRO A 201 -1.48 -7.83 -10.67
CA PRO A 201 -0.80 -7.86 -9.37
C PRO A 201 -1.32 -8.91 -8.37
N ASN A 202 -2.34 -9.72 -8.71
CA ASN A 202 -2.93 -10.77 -7.88
C ASN A 202 -2.20 -12.10 -7.95
#